data_2b714ffd41d151c40505760ee491fe39
#
_entry.id   2b714ffd41d151c40505760ee491fe39
#
_cell.length_a   1.000
_cell.length_b   1.000
_cell.length_c   1.000
_cell.angle_alpha   90.00
_cell.angle_beta   90.00
_cell.angle_gamma   90.00
#
_symmetry.space_group_name_H-M   'P 1'
#
loop_
_entity.id
_entity.type
_entity.pdbx_description
1 polymer ?
#
loop_
_entity_poly.entity_id
_entity_poly.type
_entity_poly.pdbx_seq_one_letter_code
_entity_poly.pdbx_strand_id
1 'polypeptide(L)'
;MEPLLRNALDYAGRGWPVFLLGRTKRPMANCDDCRAAGPDHARDACPCLFCHGLYAATIDSDRIAAMVTARPAGLLAIRTGAVAGLVVVDIDPGHGGAIDPALMPQTACVVTGSGGWHLYYRHPGTPVLNSQSRLGEGIDVRGDGGYVVAPPSIHPRTRRPYRWTGGRPVVEMPPALVTACQPAPAAEPPSRTARATSSTPGGGISSPDALLRSLLDTVRHAPKGRRRATLYGCARGAARMVAADVISLRDAMNALYDAGMGAGQTDRETRAAIAGGFRDEGVAA
;
A
#
# COMPACT_ATOMS: atom_id res chain seq x y z
N MET A 1 3.31 10.33 -32.29
CA MET A 1 2.97 9.42 -31.17
C MET A 1 2.52 10.28 -30.01
N GLU A 2 1.37 9.96 -29.41
CA GLU A 2 0.80 10.69 -28.29
C GLU A 2 1.79 10.73 -27.09
N PRO A 3 1.91 11.86 -26.36
CA PRO A 3 2.86 11.97 -25.26
C PRO A 3 2.68 10.87 -24.17
N LEU A 4 1.44 10.47 -23.88
CA LEU A 4 1.14 9.42 -22.91
C LEU A 4 1.75 8.08 -23.33
N LEU A 5 1.50 7.65 -24.57
CA LEU A 5 2.04 6.39 -25.12
C LEU A 5 3.56 6.40 -25.16
N ARG A 6 4.16 7.50 -25.62
CA ARG A 6 5.63 7.63 -25.69
C ARG A 6 6.27 7.44 -24.31
N ASN A 7 5.78 8.15 -23.29
CA ASN A 7 6.34 8.03 -21.94
C ASN A 7 6.11 6.64 -21.34
N ALA A 8 4.94 6.03 -21.59
CA ALA A 8 4.66 4.68 -21.13
C ALA A 8 5.64 3.65 -21.72
N LEU A 9 5.91 3.75 -23.02
CA LEU A 9 6.90 2.89 -23.70
C LEU A 9 8.33 3.16 -23.24
N ASP A 10 8.70 4.43 -22.97
CA ASP A 10 10.00 4.78 -22.39
C ASP A 10 10.20 4.15 -21.01
N TYR A 11 9.17 4.14 -20.17
CA TYR A 11 9.25 3.49 -18.86
C TYR A 11 9.33 1.97 -18.99
N ALA A 12 8.53 1.38 -19.86
CA ALA A 12 8.57 -0.05 -20.14
C ALA A 12 9.95 -0.48 -20.67
N GLY A 13 10.58 0.32 -21.54
CA GLY A 13 11.94 0.10 -22.04
C GLY A 13 13.02 0.16 -20.95
N ARG A 14 12.74 0.77 -19.80
CA ARG A 14 13.59 0.75 -18.60
C ARG A 14 13.31 -0.43 -17.68
N GLY A 15 12.37 -1.31 -18.04
CA GLY A 15 11.90 -2.40 -17.18
C GLY A 15 10.92 -1.96 -16.09
N TRP A 16 10.31 -0.77 -16.18
CA TRP A 16 9.34 -0.27 -15.23
C TRP A 16 7.92 -0.59 -15.69
N PRO A 17 7.22 -1.53 -15.07
CA PRO A 17 5.87 -1.87 -15.48
C PRO A 17 4.91 -0.72 -15.27
N VAL A 18 4.12 -0.40 -16.30
CA VAL A 18 3.18 0.72 -16.31
C VAL A 18 1.73 0.25 -16.40
N PHE A 19 0.83 1.06 -15.88
CA PHE A 19 -0.61 0.89 -16.03
C PHE A 19 -1.32 2.24 -15.94
N LEU A 20 -2.62 2.28 -16.20
CA LEU A 20 -3.40 3.51 -16.15
C LEU A 20 -4.33 3.53 -14.94
N LEU A 21 -4.37 4.67 -14.27
CA LEU A 21 -5.27 4.98 -13.17
C LEU A 21 -6.45 5.83 -13.67
N GLY A 22 -7.54 5.75 -12.92
CA GLY A 22 -8.66 6.67 -13.07
C GLY A 22 -8.33 8.09 -12.57
N ARG A 23 -9.22 9.04 -12.83
CA ARG A 23 -9.07 10.46 -12.41
C ARG A 23 -9.00 10.66 -10.89
N THR A 24 -9.31 9.66 -10.10
CA THR A 24 -9.17 9.69 -8.63
C THR A 24 -7.79 9.22 -8.13
N LYS A 25 -6.84 8.96 -9.03
CA LYS A 25 -5.53 8.35 -8.78
C LYS A 25 -5.65 6.92 -8.20
N ARG A 26 -6.79 6.27 -8.37
CA ARG A 26 -7.00 4.87 -7.97
C ARG A 26 -7.02 3.97 -9.19
N PRO A 27 -6.60 2.72 -9.06
CA PRO A 27 -6.81 1.72 -10.08
C PRO A 27 -8.29 1.63 -10.49
N MET A 28 -8.53 1.20 -11.71
CA MET A 28 -9.89 0.98 -12.19
C MET A 28 -10.52 -0.23 -11.50
N ALA A 29 -11.84 -0.25 -11.44
CA ALA A 29 -12.58 -1.38 -10.89
C ALA A 29 -12.40 -2.62 -11.79
N ASN A 30 -12.42 -3.79 -11.17
CA ASN A 30 -12.48 -5.05 -11.91
C ASN A 30 -13.77 -5.14 -12.73
N CYS A 31 -13.73 -5.81 -13.89
CA CYS A 31 -14.93 -6.24 -14.62
C CYS A 31 -15.70 -7.29 -13.82
N ASP A 32 -16.91 -7.65 -14.28
CA ASP A 32 -17.76 -8.59 -13.56
C ASP A 32 -17.10 -9.98 -13.42
N ASP A 33 -16.48 -10.48 -14.48
CA ASP A 33 -15.78 -11.76 -14.46
C ASP A 33 -14.63 -11.78 -13.47
N CYS A 34 -13.80 -10.71 -13.44
CA CYS A 34 -12.71 -10.60 -12.47
C CYS A 34 -13.19 -10.35 -11.03
N ARG A 35 -14.41 -9.83 -10.82
CA ARG A 35 -15.01 -9.72 -9.49
C ARG A 35 -15.56 -11.05 -9.00
N ALA A 36 -16.08 -11.86 -9.92
CA ALA A 36 -16.60 -13.18 -9.64
C ALA A 36 -15.50 -14.26 -9.56
N ALA A 37 -14.30 -13.95 -10.05
CA ALA A 37 -13.18 -14.88 -10.04
C ALA A 37 -12.78 -15.27 -8.61
N GLY A 38 -12.60 -16.55 -8.38
CA GLY A 38 -12.22 -17.12 -7.09
C GLY A 38 -10.78 -16.75 -6.66
N PRO A 39 -10.36 -17.20 -5.48
CA PRO A 39 -9.03 -16.91 -4.92
C PRO A 39 -7.87 -17.40 -5.79
N ASP A 40 -8.08 -18.44 -6.58
CA ASP A 40 -7.06 -19.07 -7.43
C ASP A 40 -6.83 -18.30 -8.75
N HIS A 41 -7.56 -17.21 -8.99
CA HIS A 41 -7.39 -16.40 -10.18
C HIS A 41 -6.03 -15.70 -10.19
N ALA A 42 -5.19 -16.04 -11.17
CA ALA A 42 -3.86 -15.48 -11.34
C ALA A 42 -3.93 -14.01 -11.80
N ARG A 43 -3.85 -13.09 -10.86
CA ARG A 43 -4.01 -11.64 -11.09
C ARG A 43 -2.98 -11.07 -12.05
N ASP A 44 -1.72 -11.50 -11.93
CA ASP A 44 -0.60 -11.07 -12.78
C ASP A 44 -0.69 -11.63 -14.21
N ALA A 45 -1.42 -12.73 -14.41
CA ALA A 45 -1.64 -13.36 -15.72
C ALA A 45 -3.01 -13.03 -16.32
N CYS A 46 -3.80 -12.17 -15.68
CA CYS A 46 -5.13 -11.82 -16.17
C CYS A 46 -5.04 -11.04 -17.50
N PRO A 47 -5.79 -11.45 -18.55
CA PRO A 47 -5.77 -10.78 -19.85
C PRO A 47 -6.43 -9.40 -19.86
N CYS A 48 -7.21 -9.06 -18.83
CA CYS A 48 -7.88 -7.76 -18.74
C CYS A 48 -6.90 -6.60 -18.64
N LEU A 49 -7.12 -5.54 -19.42
CA LEU A 49 -6.21 -4.40 -19.48
C LEU A 49 -6.14 -3.59 -18.16
N PHE A 50 -7.18 -3.59 -17.34
CA PHE A 50 -7.31 -2.67 -16.20
C PHE A 50 -7.67 -3.34 -14.88
N CYS A 51 -7.96 -4.64 -14.87
CA CYS A 51 -8.38 -5.36 -13.67
C CYS A 51 -7.22 -5.60 -12.70
N HIS A 52 -7.58 -5.89 -11.43
CA HIS A 52 -6.64 -6.24 -10.36
C HIS A 52 -5.66 -5.13 -9.96
N GLY A 53 -5.98 -3.88 -10.25
CA GLY A 53 -5.22 -2.73 -9.75
C GLY A 53 -3.80 -2.67 -10.33
N LEU A 54 -2.80 -2.63 -9.44
CA LEU A 54 -1.38 -2.57 -9.85
C LEU A 54 -0.88 -3.85 -10.55
N TYR A 55 -1.63 -4.96 -10.47
CA TYR A 55 -1.29 -6.20 -11.18
C TYR A 55 -1.57 -6.12 -12.68
N ALA A 56 -2.32 -5.11 -13.15
CA ALA A 56 -2.47 -4.80 -14.56
C ALA A 56 -1.20 -4.19 -15.19
N ALA A 57 -0.21 -3.78 -14.36
CA ALA A 57 1.02 -3.15 -14.83
C ALA A 57 1.83 -4.10 -15.70
N THR A 58 2.33 -3.59 -16.84
CA THR A 58 3.01 -4.36 -17.87
C THR A 58 4.16 -3.59 -18.51
N ILE A 59 5.12 -4.30 -19.08
CA ILE A 59 6.15 -3.76 -19.98
C ILE A 59 5.89 -4.14 -21.44
N ASP A 60 4.82 -4.89 -21.72
CA ASP A 60 4.42 -5.28 -23.06
C ASP A 60 3.89 -4.07 -23.86
N SER A 61 4.52 -3.77 -24.99
CA SER A 61 4.24 -2.60 -25.82
C SER A 61 2.82 -2.61 -26.42
N ASP A 62 2.31 -3.77 -26.82
CA ASP A 62 1.01 -3.89 -27.46
C ASP A 62 -0.09 -3.71 -26.41
N ARG A 63 0.10 -4.28 -25.24
CA ARG A 63 -0.79 -4.11 -24.11
C ARG A 63 -0.82 -2.66 -23.61
N ILE A 64 0.34 -1.97 -23.57
CA ILE A 64 0.43 -0.54 -23.27
C ILE A 64 -0.33 0.29 -24.30
N ALA A 65 -0.12 0.02 -25.59
CA ALA A 65 -0.83 0.72 -26.67
C ALA A 65 -2.35 0.53 -26.57
N ALA A 66 -2.79 -0.70 -26.30
CA ALA A 66 -4.21 -0.99 -26.09
C ALA A 66 -4.80 -0.25 -24.87
N MET A 67 -4.05 -0.19 -23.75
CA MET A 67 -4.46 0.58 -22.57
C MET A 67 -4.63 2.07 -22.88
N VAL A 68 -3.65 2.68 -23.56
CA VAL A 68 -3.67 4.10 -23.89
C VAL A 68 -4.80 4.42 -24.89
N THR A 69 -5.00 3.57 -25.90
CA THR A 69 -6.10 3.70 -26.85
C THR A 69 -7.46 3.66 -26.16
N ALA A 70 -7.64 2.70 -25.24
CA ALA A 70 -8.89 2.54 -24.51
C ALA A 70 -9.13 3.65 -23.47
N ARG A 71 -8.07 4.30 -22.97
CA ARG A 71 -8.13 5.34 -21.91
C ARG A 71 -7.12 6.46 -22.13
N PRO A 72 -7.27 7.28 -23.20
CA PRO A 72 -6.30 8.35 -23.53
C PRO A 72 -6.20 9.45 -22.45
N ALA A 73 -7.22 9.59 -21.60
CA ALA A 73 -7.22 10.52 -20.45
C ALA A 73 -6.84 9.85 -19.12
N GLY A 74 -6.35 8.61 -19.12
CA GLY A 74 -5.88 7.91 -17.94
C GLY A 74 -4.61 8.55 -17.36
N LEU A 75 -4.40 8.40 -16.05
CA LEU A 75 -3.15 8.82 -15.42
C LEU A 75 -2.14 7.68 -15.51
N LEU A 76 -0.97 7.96 -16.08
CA LEU A 76 0.11 6.99 -16.16
C LEU A 76 0.68 6.72 -14.77
N ALA A 77 0.81 5.46 -14.42
CA ALA A 77 1.40 5.02 -13.18
C ALA A 77 2.49 3.98 -13.44
N ILE A 78 3.50 3.98 -12.57
CA ILE A 78 4.56 2.97 -12.53
C ILE A 78 4.32 2.10 -11.29
N ARG A 79 4.24 0.78 -11.45
CA ARG A 79 4.28 -0.17 -10.33
C ARG A 79 5.68 -0.15 -9.74
N THR A 80 5.80 -0.11 -8.41
CA THR A 80 7.08 -0.07 -7.68
C THR A 80 7.40 -1.43 -7.03
N GLY A 81 8.52 -1.50 -6.33
CA GLY A 81 9.01 -2.70 -5.67
C GLY A 81 9.98 -3.49 -6.53
N ALA A 82 10.29 -4.72 -6.10
CA ALA A 82 11.25 -5.61 -6.76
C ALA A 82 10.93 -5.86 -8.25
N VAL A 83 9.64 -5.91 -8.60
CA VAL A 83 9.18 -6.11 -9.98
C VAL A 83 9.62 -5.00 -10.96
N ALA A 84 9.81 -3.79 -10.47
CA ALA A 84 10.29 -2.64 -11.24
C ALA A 84 11.76 -2.31 -10.97
N GLY A 85 12.38 -2.96 -9.98
CA GLY A 85 13.68 -2.57 -9.46
C GLY A 85 13.69 -1.16 -8.85
N LEU A 86 12.55 -0.67 -8.35
CA LEU A 86 12.38 0.69 -7.86
C LEU A 86 11.73 0.75 -6.47
N VAL A 87 12.23 1.65 -5.65
CA VAL A 87 11.53 2.21 -4.48
C VAL A 87 11.38 3.71 -4.69
N VAL A 88 10.20 4.23 -4.41
CA VAL A 88 9.95 5.68 -4.51
C VAL A 88 9.57 6.23 -3.14
N VAL A 89 10.26 7.29 -2.71
CA VAL A 89 9.87 8.09 -1.54
C VAL A 89 8.98 9.22 -2.04
N ASP A 90 7.73 9.22 -1.62
CA ASP A 90 6.69 10.19 -1.98
C ASP A 90 6.57 11.20 -0.84
N ILE A 91 6.95 12.45 -1.11
CA ILE A 91 7.05 13.54 -0.14
C ILE A 91 5.96 14.57 -0.44
N ASP A 92 5.07 14.79 0.53
CA ASP A 92 3.98 15.77 0.43
C ASP A 92 4.16 16.91 1.45
N PRO A 93 4.67 18.07 1.02
CA PRO A 93 4.82 19.24 1.91
C PRO A 93 3.49 19.76 2.46
N GLY A 94 2.40 19.55 1.74
CA GLY A 94 1.06 19.92 2.21
C GLY A 94 0.61 19.13 3.46
N HIS A 95 1.30 18.03 3.76
CA HIS A 95 1.10 17.20 4.94
C HIS A 95 2.36 17.15 5.83
N GLY A 96 3.22 18.19 5.80
CA GLY A 96 4.39 18.29 6.67
C GLY A 96 5.63 17.56 6.14
N GLY A 97 5.57 16.91 4.97
CA GLY A 97 6.70 16.17 4.40
C GLY A 97 7.85 17.10 3.98
N ALA A 98 9.08 16.76 4.35
CA ALA A 98 10.29 17.44 3.95
C ALA A 98 11.38 16.45 3.53
N ILE A 99 12.25 16.87 2.60
CA ILE A 99 13.43 16.08 2.22
C ILE A 99 14.47 16.19 3.33
N ASP A 100 14.91 15.06 3.87
CA ASP A 100 16.11 14.97 4.69
C ASP A 100 17.30 14.59 3.78
N PRO A 101 18.21 15.53 3.46
CA PRO A 101 19.31 15.25 2.55
C PRO A 101 20.33 14.24 3.07
N ALA A 102 20.39 14.05 4.39
CA ALA A 102 21.28 13.05 5.00
C ALA A 102 20.77 11.63 4.79
N LEU A 103 19.45 11.45 4.83
CA LEU A 103 18.77 10.16 4.63
C LEU A 103 18.42 9.92 3.16
N MET A 104 18.07 10.99 2.43
CA MET A 104 17.53 10.96 1.07
C MET A 104 18.46 11.71 0.11
N PRO A 105 19.60 11.09 -0.30
CA PRO A 105 20.52 11.74 -1.24
C PRO A 105 19.84 12.00 -2.59
N GLN A 106 20.42 12.93 -3.34
CA GLN A 106 19.89 13.34 -4.63
C GLN A 106 19.83 12.17 -5.62
N THR A 107 18.69 11.99 -6.24
CA THR A 107 18.38 10.93 -7.21
C THR A 107 17.47 11.47 -8.32
N ALA A 108 17.05 10.63 -9.25
CA ALA A 108 15.99 10.96 -10.20
C ALA A 108 14.72 11.37 -9.42
N CYS A 109 14.15 12.50 -9.79
CA CYS A 109 13.07 13.12 -9.04
C CYS A 109 11.96 13.62 -9.97
N VAL A 110 10.72 13.41 -9.55
CA VAL A 110 9.52 13.99 -10.17
C VAL A 110 8.93 15.02 -9.22
N VAL A 111 8.66 16.22 -9.72
CA VAL A 111 7.76 17.16 -9.03
C VAL A 111 6.33 16.72 -9.31
N THR A 112 5.57 16.52 -8.23
CA THR A 112 4.16 16.14 -8.33
C THR A 112 3.26 17.34 -8.64
N GLY A 113 2.10 17.10 -9.22
CA GLY A 113 1.14 18.17 -9.48
C GLY A 113 0.56 18.84 -8.21
N SER A 114 0.75 18.24 -7.02
CA SER A 114 0.41 18.85 -5.72
C SER A 114 1.52 19.73 -5.15
N GLY A 115 2.72 19.71 -5.73
CA GLY A 115 3.87 20.49 -5.26
C GLY A 115 4.84 19.73 -4.38
N GLY A 116 4.66 18.41 -4.26
CA GLY A 116 5.58 17.50 -3.60
C GLY A 116 6.58 16.86 -4.55
N TRP A 117 7.24 15.81 -4.09
CA TRP A 117 8.31 15.13 -4.83
C TRP A 117 8.18 13.62 -4.75
N HIS A 118 8.48 12.92 -5.85
CA HIS A 118 8.79 11.50 -5.87
C HIS A 118 10.29 11.34 -6.09
N LEU A 119 11.02 10.79 -5.11
CA LEU A 119 12.44 10.45 -5.20
C LEU A 119 12.57 8.96 -5.57
N TYR A 120 13.20 8.68 -6.72
CA TYR A 120 13.31 7.32 -7.26
C TYR A 120 14.66 6.71 -6.89
N TYR A 121 14.64 5.60 -6.18
CA TYR A 121 15.83 4.81 -5.82
C TYR A 121 15.76 3.43 -6.42
N ARG A 122 16.92 2.80 -6.67
CA ARG A 122 16.97 1.37 -7.02
C ARG A 122 16.50 0.54 -5.85
N HIS A 123 15.76 -0.50 -6.15
CA HIS A 123 15.31 -1.45 -5.13
C HIS A 123 16.54 -2.20 -4.56
N PRO A 124 16.71 -2.27 -3.24
CA PRO A 124 17.93 -2.77 -2.59
C PRO A 124 18.09 -4.31 -2.65
N GLY A 125 17.19 -5.03 -3.31
CA GLY A 125 17.17 -6.48 -3.36
C GLY A 125 16.57 -7.16 -2.12
N THR A 126 16.36 -6.43 -1.04
CA THR A 126 15.63 -6.88 0.16
C THR A 126 14.25 -6.25 0.21
N PRO A 127 13.23 -6.91 0.78
CA PRO A 127 11.87 -6.38 0.76
C PRO A 127 11.77 -4.98 1.38
N VAL A 128 11.18 -4.05 0.63
CA VAL A 128 10.83 -2.71 1.09
C VAL A 128 9.33 -2.54 0.91
N LEU A 129 8.59 -2.66 2.00
CA LEU A 129 7.13 -2.63 1.94
C LEU A 129 6.59 -1.23 1.68
N ASN A 130 5.46 -1.18 0.97
CA ASN A 130 4.67 0.03 0.81
C ASN A 130 4.18 0.50 2.19
N SER A 131 4.43 1.77 2.54
CA SER A 131 4.07 2.31 3.85
C SER A 131 3.66 3.77 3.78
N GLN A 132 2.87 4.21 4.76
CA GLN A 132 2.48 5.61 4.93
C GLN A 132 3.18 6.20 6.15
N SER A 133 3.71 7.41 6.00
CA SER A 133 4.32 8.22 7.08
C SER A 133 5.38 7.49 7.93
N ARG A 134 6.02 6.45 7.39
CA ARG A 134 7.05 5.69 8.11
C ARG A 134 8.33 6.51 8.32
N LEU A 135 8.70 7.31 7.32
CA LEU A 135 9.88 8.17 7.37
C LEU A 135 9.59 9.55 7.98
N GLY A 136 8.37 9.76 8.45
CA GLY A 136 7.88 11.03 8.99
C GLY A 136 6.53 11.42 8.41
N GLU A 137 5.90 12.43 8.99
CA GLU A 137 4.62 12.95 8.51
C GLU A 137 4.76 13.45 7.08
N GLY A 138 3.79 13.11 6.21
CA GLY A 138 3.82 13.49 4.79
C GLY A 138 4.90 12.81 3.95
N ILE A 139 5.55 11.74 4.44
CA ILE A 139 6.56 10.98 3.71
C ILE A 139 6.13 9.51 3.61
N ASP A 140 5.70 9.11 2.41
CA ASP A 140 5.27 7.76 2.12
C ASP A 140 6.36 6.99 1.37
N VAL A 141 6.46 5.68 1.62
CA VAL A 141 7.33 4.77 0.86
C VAL A 141 6.46 3.96 -0.09
N ARG A 142 6.77 4.00 -1.37
CA ARG A 142 6.16 3.20 -2.43
C ARG A 142 7.16 2.13 -2.86
N GLY A 143 7.14 1.02 -2.16
CA GLY A 143 7.97 -0.15 -2.39
C GLY A 143 7.18 -1.32 -2.97
N ASP A 144 7.38 -2.51 -2.41
CA ASP A 144 6.70 -3.73 -2.82
C ASP A 144 5.18 -3.61 -2.61
N GLY A 145 4.41 -3.87 -3.67
CA GLY A 145 2.96 -3.69 -3.67
C GLY A 145 2.51 -2.22 -3.80
N GLY A 146 3.41 -1.31 -4.16
CA GLY A 146 3.12 0.10 -4.37
C GLY A 146 3.06 0.51 -5.84
N TYR A 147 2.71 1.78 -6.04
CA TYR A 147 2.78 2.46 -7.34
C TYR A 147 2.84 3.97 -7.14
N VAL A 148 3.31 4.69 -8.15
CA VAL A 148 3.31 6.15 -8.21
C VAL A 148 2.70 6.65 -9.51
N VAL A 149 2.07 7.83 -9.46
CA VAL A 149 1.68 8.55 -10.68
C VAL A 149 2.94 9.15 -11.31
N ALA A 150 3.09 8.95 -12.61
CA ALA A 150 4.28 9.37 -13.36
C ALA A 150 3.96 10.41 -14.44
N PRO A 151 4.96 11.21 -14.87
CA PRO A 151 4.83 12.04 -16.06
C PRO A 151 4.41 11.21 -17.30
N PRO A 152 3.60 11.75 -18.22
CA PRO A 152 3.18 13.14 -18.34
C PRO A 152 1.83 13.44 -17.67
N SER A 153 1.42 12.64 -16.69
CA SER A 153 0.11 12.76 -16.04
C SER A 153 -0.15 14.17 -15.52
N ILE A 154 -1.41 14.58 -15.58
CA ILE A 154 -1.87 15.86 -15.03
C ILE A 154 -2.66 15.59 -13.74
N HIS A 155 -2.29 16.25 -12.66
CA HIS A 155 -2.94 16.08 -11.37
C HIS A 155 -4.42 16.48 -11.43
N PRO A 156 -5.37 15.61 -11.03
CA PRO A 156 -6.79 15.83 -11.29
C PRO A 156 -7.38 17.11 -10.67
N ARG A 157 -6.94 17.48 -9.48
CA ARG A 157 -7.46 18.66 -8.76
C ARG A 157 -6.72 19.95 -9.12
N THR A 158 -5.38 19.92 -9.06
CA THR A 158 -4.56 21.13 -9.26
C THR A 158 -4.35 21.48 -10.73
N ARG A 159 -4.62 20.55 -11.63
CA ARG A 159 -4.40 20.65 -13.08
C ARG A 159 -2.93 20.89 -13.47
N ARG A 160 -2.01 20.72 -12.54
CA ARG A 160 -0.56 20.79 -12.78
C ARG A 160 -0.02 19.44 -13.22
N PRO A 161 0.95 19.41 -14.17
CA PRO A 161 1.58 18.17 -14.61
C PRO A 161 2.56 17.61 -13.57
N TYR A 162 2.71 16.29 -13.57
CA TYR A 162 3.86 15.62 -12.99
C TYR A 162 5.03 15.80 -13.97
N ARG A 163 6.23 16.18 -13.48
CA ARG A 163 7.38 16.48 -14.32
C ARG A 163 8.68 15.98 -13.70
N TRP A 164 9.52 15.37 -14.52
CA TRP A 164 10.90 15.08 -14.13
C TRP A 164 11.68 16.38 -13.89
N THR A 165 12.52 16.39 -12.84
CA THR A 165 13.41 17.51 -12.53
C THR A 165 14.84 17.15 -12.93
N GLY A 166 15.28 17.65 -14.07
CA GLY A 166 16.65 17.41 -14.56
C GLY A 166 16.92 15.97 -15.01
N GLY A 167 18.17 15.68 -15.35
CA GLY A 167 18.63 14.41 -15.93
C GLY A 167 19.38 13.51 -14.94
N ARG A 168 19.10 13.59 -13.63
CA ARG A 168 19.77 12.70 -12.67
C ARG A 168 19.37 11.25 -12.87
N PRO A 169 20.33 10.31 -12.76
CA PRO A 169 20.01 8.88 -12.78
C PRO A 169 19.29 8.45 -11.49
N VAL A 170 18.60 7.33 -11.55
CA VAL A 170 18.15 6.59 -10.37
C VAL A 170 19.39 6.01 -9.69
N VAL A 171 19.62 6.36 -8.43
CA VAL A 171 20.77 5.90 -7.64
C VAL A 171 20.36 4.75 -6.73
N GLU A 172 21.35 4.04 -6.17
CA GLU A 172 21.10 3.01 -5.16
C GLU A 172 20.40 3.60 -3.94
N MET A 173 19.47 2.83 -3.38
CA MET A 173 18.83 3.20 -2.11
C MET A 173 19.87 3.09 -0.98
N PRO A 174 20.18 4.18 -0.23
CA PRO A 174 21.18 4.12 0.82
C PRO A 174 20.82 3.12 1.92
N PRO A 175 21.78 2.41 2.52
CA PRO A 175 21.53 1.45 3.60
C PRO A 175 20.76 2.08 4.79
N ALA A 176 21.05 3.33 5.15
CA ALA A 176 20.33 4.05 6.20
C ALA A 176 18.85 4.24 5.85
N LEU A 177 18.55 4.59 4.58
CA LEU A 177 17.17 4.74 4.10
C LEU A 177 16.46 3.37 4.05
N VAL A 178 17.15 2.31 3.60
CA VAL A 178 16.61 0.94 3.64
C VAL A 178 16.23 0.56 5.07
N THR A 179 17.12 0.79 6.04
CA THR A 179 16.87 0.50 7.46
C THR A 179 15.67 1.30 8.00
N ALA A 180 15.59 2.58 7.68
CA ALA A 180 14.48 3.44 8.10
C ALA A 180 13.12 3.02 7.51
N CYS A 181 13.12 2.37 6.33
CA CYS A 181 11.92 1.82 5.70
C CYS A 181 11.46 0.48 6.31
N GLN A 182 12.34 -0.23 7.04
CA GLN A 182 11.96 -1.50 7.66
C GLN A 182 10.98 -1.29 8.82
N PRO A 183 10.07 -2.25 9.08
CA PRO A 183 9.30 -2.25 10.31
C PRO A 183 10.26 -2.14 11.51
N ALA A 184 9.93 -1.31 12.50
CA ALA A 184 10.66 -1.36 13.75
C ALA A 184 10.72 -2.82 14.22
N PRO A 185 11.88 -3.32 14.69
CA PRO A 185 11.92 -4.62 15.33
C PRO A 185 10.78 -4.67 16.34
N ALA A 186 9.96 -5.73 16.30
CA ALA A 186 8.97 -5.92 17.34
C ALA A 186 9.72 -5.78 18.68
N ALA A 187 9.31 -4.79 19.49
CA ALA A 187 9.91 -4.65 20.82
C ALA A 187 9.86 -6.03 21.45
N GLU A 188 11.03 -6.57 21.83
CA GLU A 188 11.06 -7.81 22.59
C GLU A 188 10.10 -7.63 23.75
N PRO A 189 9.17 -8.56 23.96
CA PRO A 189 8.28 -8.46 25.11
C PRO A 189 9.19 -8.29 26.35
N PRO A 190 8.90 -7.33 27.24
CA PRO A 190 9.76 -7.05 28.37
C PRO A 190 10.06 -8.38 29.06
N SER A 191 11.35 -8.69 29.21
CA SER A 191 11.84 -9.90 29.86
C SER A 191 11.13 -10.03 31.20
N ARG A 192 10.12 -10.89 31.26
CA ARG A 192 9.43 -11.22 32.51
C ARG A 192 10.45 -12.01 33.31
N THR A 193 11.12 -11.31 34.22
CA THR A 193 11.87 -11.96 35.31
C THR A 193 11.04 -13.10 35.88
N ALA A 194 11.63 -14.26 35.78
CA ALA A 194 11.03 -15.53 36.11
C ALA A 194 10.30 -15.51 37.46
N ARG A 195 9.00 -15.78 37.41
CA ARG A 195 8.33 -16.44 38.52
C ARG A 195 7.85 -17.78 38.00
N ALA A 196 8.58 -18.80 38.37
CA ALA A 196 8.31 -20.18 37.97
C ALA A 196 6.94 -20.63 38.48
N THR A 197 6.10 -21.07 37.56
CA THR A 197 5.09 -22.14 37.84
C THR A 197 4.84 -22.88 36.55
N SER A 198 5.20 -24.16 36.59
CA SER A 198 4.75 -25.34 35.81
C SER A 198 4.29 -25.17 34.35
N SER A 199 5.05 -25.81 33.49
CA SER A 199 4.89 -26.11 32.09
C SER A 199 3.61 -26.90 31.75
N THR A 200 2.90 -26.42 30.71
CA THR A 200 2.14 -27.28 29.81
C THR A 200 2.36 -26.82 28.37
N PRO A 201 2.65 -27.69 27.38
CA PRO A 201 2.95 -27.30 26.02
C PRO A 201 1.64 -27.10 25.24
N GLY A 202 1.35 -25.85 24.91
CA GLY A 202 0.23 -25.46 24.06
C GLY A 202 0.25 -23.94 23.96
N GLY A 203 0.78 -23.40 22.83
CA GLY A 203 0.86 -21.96 22.57
C GLY A 203 -0.53 -21.33 22.37
N GLY A 204 -1.35 -21.28 23.43
CA GLY A 204 -2.64 -20.62 23.46
C GLY A 204 -2.51 -19.15 23.85
N ILE A 205 -3.39 -18.30 23.30
CA ILE A 205 -3.54 -16.89 23.69
C ILE A 205 -3.91 -16.85 25.18
N SER A 206 -3.02 -16.38 26.04
CA SER A 206 -3.17 -16.44 27.51
C SER A 206 -4.29 -15.55 28.05
N SER A 207 -4.86 -14.63 27.25
CA SER A 207 -6.05 -13.84 27.58
C SER A 207 -6.69 -13.29 26.29
N PRO A 208 -7.60 -14.06 25.66
CA PRO A 208 -8.30 -13.64 24.46
C PRO A 208 -9.03 -12.29 24.62
N ASP A 209 -9.71 -12.12 25.74
CA ASP A 209 -10.45 -10.88 26.04
C ASP A 209 -9.55 -9.66 26.16
N ALA A 210 -8.35 -9.81 26.73
CA ALA A 210 -7.39 -8.71 26.83
C ALA A 210 -6.83 -8.35 25.44
N LEU A 211 -6.58 -9.34 24.59
CA LEU A 211 -6.11 -9.10 23.23
C LEU A 211 -7.20 -8.42 22.41
N LEU A 212 -8.43 -8.91 22.46
CA LEU A 212 -9.55 -8.28 21.73
C LEU A 212 -9.75 -6.84 22.19
N ARG A 213 -9.78 -6.58 23.50
CA ARG A 213 -9.87 -5.20 24.02
C ARG A 213 -8.76 -4.31 23.49
N SER A 214 -7.51 -4.76 23.48
CA SER A 214 -6.38 -4.00 22.94
C SER A 214 -6.54 -3.66 21.45
N LEU A 215 -7.04 -4.60 20.64
CA LEU A 215 -7.34 -4.36 19.23
C LEU A 215 -8.44 -3.29 19.08
N LEU A 216 -9.52 -3.39 19.85
CA LEU A 216 -10.64 -2.45 19.79
C LEU A 216 -10.23 -1.05 20.27
N ASP A 217 -9.42 -0.95 21.31
CA ASP A 217 -8.90 0.33 21.80
C ASP A 217 -7.96 0.99 20.78
N THR A 218 -7.16 0.20 20.07
CA THR A 218 -6.33 0.69 18.97
C THR A 218 -7.21 1.31 17.85
N VAL A 219 -8.34 0.69 17.52
CA VAL A 219 -9.30 1.23 16.55
C VAL A 219 -9.91 2.54 17.03
N ARG A 220 -10.40 2.58 18.28
CA ARG A 220 -11.06 3.76 18.87
C ARG A 220 -10.17 4.99 18.92
N HIS A 221 -8.87 4.80 19.19
CA HIS A 221 -7.89 5.88 19.30
C HIS A 221 -7.13 6.16 18.00
N ALA A 222 -7.53 5.53 16.88
CA ALA A 222 -6.87 5.74 15.60
C ALA A 222 -7.02 7.19 15.09
N PRO A 223 -5.91 7.86 14.73
CA PRO A 223 -5.97 9.25 14.26
C PRO A 223 -6.73 9.36 12.94
N LYS A 224 -7.34 10.53 12.70
CA LYS A 224 -8.01 10.84 11.43
C LYS A 224 -7.04 10.63 10.27
N GLY A 225 -7.49 9.94 9.22
CA GLY A 225 -6.66 9.56 8.07
C GLY A 225 -6.05 8.15 8.15
N ARG A 226 -5.88 7.58 9.35
CA ARG A 226 -5.38 6.21 9.55
C ARG A 226 -6.45 5.22 10.02
N ARG A 227 -7.64 5.68 10.39
CA ARG A 227 -8.71 4.89 10.99
C ARG A 227 -9.04 3.61 10.21
N ARG A 228 -9.20 3.73 8.88
CA ARG A 228 -9.52 2.59 8.02
C ARG A 228 -8.40 1.56 7.97
N ALA A 229 -7.14 1.98 7.84
CA ALA A 229 -5.99 1.08 7.82
C ALA A 229 -5.80 0.39 9.18
N THR A 230 -6.01 1.12 10.28
CA THR A 230 -5.97 0.59 11.64
C THR A 230 -7.06 -0.46 11.85
N LEU A 231 -8.31 -0.16 11.49
CA LEU A 231 -9.42 -1.11 11.60
C LEU A 231 -9.15 -2.38 10.78
N TYR A 232 -8.65 -2.24 9.55
CA TYR A 232 -8.27 -3.38 8.71
C TYR A 232 -7.19 -4.26 9.38
N GLY A 233 -6.13 -3.65 9.94
CA GLY A 233 -5.09 -4.39 10.65
C GLY A 233 -5.61 -5.11 11.91
N CYS A 234 -6.48 -4.45 12.69
CA CYS A 234 -7.14 -5.04 13.85
C CYS A 234 -8.11 -6.16 13.46
N ALA A 235 -8.81 -6.03 12.34
CA ALA A 235 -9.68 -7.08 11.80
C ALA A 235 -8.89 -8.34 11.44
N ARG A 236 -7.69 -8.22 10.87
CA ARG A 236 -6.78 -9.36 10.68
C ARG A 236 -6.41 -10.04 11.99
N GLY A 237 -6.09 -9.26 13.03
CA GLY A 237 -5.83 -9.80 14.36
C GLY A 237 -7.00 -10.58 14.95
N ALA A 238 -8.21 -10.03 14.85
CA ALA A 238 -9.44 -10.68 15.30
C ALA A 238 -9.77 -11.93 14.47
N ALA A 239 -9.54 -11.90 13.15
CA ALA A 239 -9.73 -13.07 12.27
C ALA A 239 -8.85 -14.26 12.67
N ARG A 240 -7.59 -14.00 13.10
CA ARG A 240 -6.72 -15.06 13.65
C ARG A 240 -7.26 -15.62 14.97
N MET A 241 -7.90 -14.80 15.80
CA MET A 241 -8.54 -15.28 17.03
C MET A 241 -9.77 -16.16 16.71
N VAL A 242 -10.53 -15.80 15.67
CA VAL A 242 -11.64 -16.64 15.17
C VAL A 242 -11.12 -17.96 14.60
N ALA A 243 -10.05 -17.92 13.79
CA ALA A 243 -9.41 -19.11 13.23
C ALA A 243 -8.81 -20.03 14.32
N ALA A 244 -8.42 -19.47 15.47
CA ALA A 244 -7.96 -20.21 16.64
C ALA A 244 -9.10 -20.66 17.58
N ASP A 245 -10.36 -20.44 17.19
CA ASP A 245 -11.58 -20.80 17.93
C ASP A 245 -11.68 -20.19 19.35
N VAL A 246 -11.03 -19.01 19.56
CA VAL A 246 -11.01 -18.32 20.86
C VAL A 246 -12.05 -17.20 20.98
N ILE A 247 -12.68 -16.82 19.87
CA ILE A 247 -13.79 -15.87 19.79
C ILE A 247 -14.71 -16.25 18.63
N SER A 248 -16.02 -16.02 18.77
CA SER A 248 -16.95 -16.28 17.67
C SER A 248 -16.77 -15.24 16.55
N LEU A 249 -16.98 -15.64 15.27
CA LEU A 249 -16.97 -14.75 14.13
C LEU A 249 -17.94 -13.57 14.33
N ARG A 250 -19.14 -13.85 14.85
CA ARG A 250 -20.19 -12.86 15.08
C ARG A 250 -19.74 -11.79 16.08
N ASP A 251 -19.16 -12.22 17.21
CA ASP A 251 -18.73 -11.29 18.27
C ASP A 251 -17.53 -10.45 17.81
N ALA A 252 -16.59 -11.06 17.09
CA ALA A 252 -15.46 -10.34 16.51
C ALA A 252 -15.91 -9.25 15.51
N MET A 253 -16.85 -9.61 14.62
CA MET A 253 -17.37 -8.66 13.62
C MET A 253 -18.15 -7.52 14.26
N ASN A 254 -19.04 -7.81 15.22
CA ASN A 254 -19.82 -6.79 15.92
C ASN A 254 -18.92 -5.84 16.70
N ALA A 255 -17.97 -6.36 17.48
CA ALA A 255 -17.06 -5.54 18.27
C ALA A 255 -16.20 -4.61 17.41
N LEU A 256 -15.68 -5.11 16.27
CA LEU A 256 -14.92 -4.30 15.32
C LEU A 256 -15.80 -3.26 14.63
N TYR A 257 -17.03 -3.61 14.29
CA TYR A 257 -17.98 -2.69 13.69
C TYR A 257 -18.29 -1.51 14.63
N ASP A 258 -18.63 -1.80 15.88
CA ASP A 258 -18.90 -0.78 16.89
C ASP A 258 -17.70 0.12 17.15
N ALA A 259 -16.50 -0.46 17.22
CA ALA A 259 -15.26 0.30 17.38
C ALA A 259 -14.97 1.21 16.17
N GLY A 260 -15.20 0.72 14.95
CA GLY A 260 -15.02 1.50 13.72
C GLY A 260 -16.01 2.66 13.61
N MET A 261 -17.29 2.42 13.91
CA MET A 261 -18.33 3.44 13.95
C MET A 261 -18.05 4.47 15.05
N GLY A 262 -17.67 4.01 16.25
CA GLY A 262 -17.28 4.88 17.36
C GLY A 262 -16.04 5.73 17.07
N ALA A 263 -15.13 5.26 16.23
CA ALA A 263 -13.99 6.03 15.74
C ALA A 263 -14.38 7.07 14.65
N GLY A 264 -15.65 7.14 14.25
CA GLY A 264 -16.16 8.09 13.26
C GLY A 264 -15.87 7.70 11.81
N GLN A 265 -15.80 6.40 11.51
CA GLN A 265 -15.83 5.87 10.14
C GLN A 265 -17.28 5.73 9.66
N THR A 266 -17.47 5.74 8.34
CA THR A 266 -18.77 5.44 7.75
C THR A 266 -19.08 3.95 7.79
N ASP A 267 -20.36 3.55 7.78
CA ASP A 267 -20.77 2.14 7.70
C ASP A 267 -20.06 1.39 6.57
N ARG A 268 -20.04 1.98 5.37
CA ARG A 268 -19.39 1.40 4.19
C ARG A 268 -17.89 1.16 4.38
N GLU A 269 -17.18 2.15 4.96
CA GLU A 269 -15.73 2.04 5.21
C GLU A 269 -15.44 0.98 6.27
N THR A 270 -16.24 0.97 7.33
CA THR A 270 -16.13 0.02 8.45
C THR A 270 -16.31 -1.41 7.95
N ARG A 271 -17.42 -1.71 7.25
CA ARG A 271 -17.67 -3.05 6.70
C ARG A 271 -16.59 -3.48 5.72
N ALA A 272 -16.17 -2.59 4.82
CA ALA A 272 -15.13 -2.90 3.84
C ALA A 272 -13.76 -3.21 4.47
N ALA A 273 -13.40 -2.50 5.56
CA ALA A 273 -12.15 -2.75 6.27
C ALA A 273 -12.19 -4.09 7.02
N ILE A 274 -13.30 -4.40 7.70
CA ILE A 274 -13.48 -5.66 8.43
C ILE A 274 -13.46 -6.84 7.45
N ALA A 275 -14.32 -6.82 6.42
CA ALA A 275 -14.38 -7.89 5.43
C ALA A 275 -13.04 -8.11 4.70
N GLY A 276 -12.30 -7.03 4.44
CA GLY A 276 -10.95 -7.13 3.86
C GLY A 276 -9.98 -7.85 4.79
N GLY A 277 -9.94 -7.47 6.08
CA GLY A 277 -9.05 -8.07 7.07
C GLY A 277 -9.33 -9.55 7.31
N PHE A 278 -10.61 -9.94 7.40
CA PHE A 278 -11.01 -11.35 7.57
C PHE A 278 -10.66 -12.19 6.34
N ARG A 279 -10.92 -11.67 5.14
CA ARG A 279 -10.59 -12.36 3.89
C ARG A 279 -9.09 -12.64 3.75
N ASP A 280 -8.24 -11.70 4.14
CA ASP A 280 -6.79 -11.86 4.05
C ASP A 280 -6.23 -12.94 5.00
N GLU A 281 -6.96 -13.27 6.05
CA GLU A 281 -6.62 -14.36 6.99
C GLU A 281 -7.41 -15.65 6.66
N GLY A 282 -8.10 -15.72 5.52
CA GLY A 282 -8.82 -16.90 5.06
C GLY A 282 -10.12 -17.20 5.83
N VAL A 283 -10.63 -16.25 6.61
CA VAL A 283 -11.89 -16.40 7.35
C VAL A 283 -13.02 -15.80 6.53
N ALA A 284 -14.01 -16.63 6.17
CA ALA A 284 -15.21 -16.17 5.47
C ALA A 284 -16.06 -15.32 6.44
N ALA A 285 -16.29 -14.05 6.09
CA ALA A 285 -17.02 -13.06 6.89
C ALA A 285 -18.21 -12.48 6.12
#